data_024d9568fd6386e450329ccccee2a26b
#
_entry.id   024d9568fd6386e450329ccccee2a26b
#
_cell.length_a   1.000
_cell.length_b   1.000
_cell.length_c   1.000
_cell.angle_alpha   90.00
_cell.angle_beta   90.00
_cell.angle_gamma   90.00
#
_symmetry.space_group_name_H-M   'P 1'
#
loop_
_entity.id
_entity.type
_entity.pdbx_description
1 polymer ?
#
loop_
_entity_poly.entity_id
_entity_poly.type
_entity_poly.pdbx_seq_one_letter_code
_entity_poly.pdbx_strand_id
1 'polypeptide(L)'
;MDKIILMIFILLSAFGLVMIYSASSYFSLTSVGNSEYFLIRQFAFVVAGIAIAIGIANNGKKFFFNERLLQIVYVILILLLLFVFTQSGIKGAKSWINLRIFNLQPSEFAKVILIWASAFYYQKFKDSKDWKQLYMYPMGMMALVSILVLMQPDFGTVMITVLMMWLLALTTGFSKRAIKYSGVAFVIGYLFTYLPISIIQYLPFKAYQVGRFLSFHNPWDDTSGVGYQSIQGFLALARGGLTGTGLSSSIQKTGFLPEAHTDFILAIVGEELGFIIVWLVLVVLFFLILYIFWKAQFCKSLFSRYLCLGVGIFLLVQSGVNIGALLGLAPITGVPLPFLSYGGSSFIVSSIAIGMVLFALKYDKEYQEEIKNKIRMNEFILEEDEEKEISQEEQLEEVTVQLIDEEEDEHEEITGG
;
A
#
# COMPACT_ATOMS: atom_id res chain seq x y z
N MET A 1 -4.62 10.47 15.40
CA MET A 1 -4.86 9.24 14.64
C MET A 1 -6.18 9.36 13.90
N ASP A 2 -6.26 9.02 12.63
CA ASP A 2 -7.51 9.10 11.85
C ASP A 2 -8.44 7.95 12.25
N LYS A 3 -9.57 8.30 12.88
CA LYS A 3 -10.53 7.32 13.44
C LYS A 3 -11.32 6.59 12.35
N ILE A 4 -11.54 7.25 11.20
CA ILE A 4 -12.32 6.68 10.08
C ILE A 4 -11.56 5.52 9.47
N ILE A 5 -10.26 5.70 9.15
CA ILE A 5 -9.41 4.64 8.59
C ILE A 5 -9.35 3.44 9.54
N LEU A 6 -9.13 3.69 10.83
CA LEU A 6 -9.04 2.62 11.82
C LEU A 6 -10.38 1.87 11.97
N MET A 7 -11.50 2.59 12.00
CA MET A 7 -12.84 2.00 12.10
C MET A 7 -13.15 1.09 10.90
N ILE A 8 -12.89 1.55 9.68
CA ILE A 8 -13.15 0.77 8.47
C ILE A 8 -12.22 -0.46 8.41
N PHE A 9 -10.95 -0.31 8.79
CA PHE A 9 -10.01 -1.44 8.88
C PHE A 9 -10.53 -2.52 9.84
N ILE A 10 -10.98 -2.13 11.04
CA ILE A 10 -11.55 -3.06 12.03
C ILE A 10 -12.85 -3.69 11.49
N LEU A 11 -13.74 -2.91 10.87
CA LEU A 11 -14.99 -3.40 10.31
C LEU A 11 -14.77 -4.47 9.22
N LEU A 12 -13.89 -4.18 8.25
CA LEU A 12 -13.56 -5.14 7.19
C LEU A 12 -12.88 -6.39 7.75
N SER A 13 -12.00 -6.24 8.75
CA SER A 13 -11.34 -7.38 9.40
C SER A 13 -12.31 -8.25 10.19
N ALA A 14 -13.28 -7.64 10.89
CA ALA A 14 -14.32 -8.37 11.60
C ALA A 14 -15.25 -9.14 10.65
N PHE A 15 -15.67 -8.50 9.55
CA PHE A 15 -16.42 -9.17 8.50
C PHE A 15 -15.62 -10.31 7.87
N GLY A 16 -14.32 -10.09 7.59
CA GLY A 16 -13.41 -11.12 7.09
C GLY A 16 -13.34 -12.34 8.01
N LEU A 17 -13.27 -12.15 9.34
CA LEU A 17 -13.26 -13.25 10.31
C LEU A 17 -14.51 -14.13 10.19
N VAL A 18 -15.69 -13.53 10.07
CA VAL A 18 -16.96 -14.27 9.92
C VAL A 18 -16.94 -15.08 8.63
N MET A 19 -16.50 -14.48 7.52
CA MET A 19 -16.48 -15.14 6.23
C MET A 19 -15.38 -16.21 6.12
N ILE A 20 -14.22 -15.98 6.76
CA ILE A 20 -13.16 -16.99 6.85
C ILE A 20 -13.66 -18.23 7.62
N TYR A 21 -14.36 -18.04 8.73
CA TYR A 21 -14.97 -19.17 9.44
C TYR A 21 -15.95 -19.94 8.56
N SER A 22 -16.87 -19.25 7.89
CA SER A 22 -17.81 -19.91 6.99
C SER A 22 -17.10 -20.64 5.86
N ALA A 23 -16.18 -19.97 5.16
CA ALA A 23 -15.50 -20.52 3.98
C ALA A 23 -14.54 -21.67 4.31
N SER A 24 -13.93 -21.69 5.52
CA SER A 24 -12.92 -22.67 5.90
C SER A 24 -13.43 -23.81 6.77
N SER A 25 -14.63 -23.72 7.35
CA SER A 25 -15.12 -24.67 8.37
C SER A 25 -15.11 -26.13 7.90
N TYR A 26 -15.59 -26.39 6.67
CA TYR A 26 -15.60 -27.75 6.10
C TYR A 26 -14.19 -28.27 5.82
N PHE A 27 -13.36 -27.46 5.14
CA PHE A 27 -11.96 -27.82 4.85
C PHE A 27 -11.15 -28.05 6.13
N SER A 28 -11.37 -27.22 7.14
CA SER A 28 -10.71 -27.31 8.43
C SER A 28 -11.09 -28.60 9.18
N LEU A 29 -12.40 -28.94 9.16
CA LEU A 29 -12.89 -30.15 9.80
C LEU A 29 -12.31 -31.41 9.15
N THR A 30 -12.28 -31.44 7.81
CA THR A 30 -11.80 -32.63 7.05
C THR A 30 -10.29 -32.78 7.07
N SER A 31 -9.52 -31.68 7.09
CA SER A 31 -8.04 -31.70 7.04
C SER A 31 -7.36 -31.73 8.40
N VAL A 32 -7.94 -31.08 9.40
CA VAL A 32 -7.32 -30.89 10.73
C VAL A 32 -8.17 -31.48 11.86
N GLY A 33 -9.44 -31.81 11.61
CA GLY A 33 -10.36 -32.33 12.63
C GLY A 33 -10.99 -31.26 13.53
N ASN A 34 -10.74 -29.96 13.26
CA ASN A 34 -11.28 -28.83 14.04
C ASN A 34 -11.79 -27.74 13.10
N SER A 35 -13.09 -27.46 13.10
CA SER A 35 -13.70 -26.47 12.24
C SER A 35 -13.25 -25.03 12.49
N GLU A 36 -12.73 -24.72 13.68
CA GLU A 36 -12.35 -23.36 14.10
C GLU A 36 -10.85 -23.06 13.89
N TYR A 37 -10.07 -24.00 13.37
CA TYR A 37 -8.61 -23.89 13.27
C TYR A 37 -8.17 -22.62 12.52
N PHE A 38 -8.75 -22.32 11.36
CA PHE A 38 -8.40 -21.13 10.57
C PHE A 38 -8.94 -19.85 11.19
N LEU A 39 -10.13 -19.89 11.82
CA LEU A 39 -10.70 -18.75 12.55
C LEU A 39 -9.79 -18.31 13.71
N ILE A 40 -9.38 -19.23 14.56
CA ILE A 40 -8.53 -18.92 15.73
C ILE A 40 -7.21 -18.29 15.29
N ARG A 41 -6.58 -18.87 14.25
CA ARG A 41 -5.35 -18.32 13.70
C ARG A 41 -5.53 -16.92 13.10
N GLN A 42 -6.58 -16.71 12.31
CA GLN A 42 -6.84 -15.41 11.72
C GLN A 42 -7.20 -14.38 12.79
N PHE A 43 -7.94 -14.76 13.81
CA PHE A 43 -8.25 -13.89 14.94
C PHE A 43 -6.96 -13.41 15.65
N ALA A 44 -6.02 -14.32 15.89
CA ALA A 44 -4.71 -13.94 16.44
C ALA A 44 -3.95 -12.95 15.53
N PHE A 45 -3.98 -13.15 14.19
CA PHE A 45 -3.39 -12.22 13.25
C PHE A 45 -4.11 -10.87 13.21
N VAL A 46 -5.44 -10.84 13.38
CA VAL A 46 -6.23 -9.60 13.44
C VAL A 46 -5.86 -8.80 14.68
N VAL A 47 -5.80 -9.44 15.84
CA VAL A 47 -5.40 -8.77 17.11
C VAL A 47 -3.97 -8.24 17.00
N ALA A 48 -3.04 -9.08 16.55
CA ALA A 48 -1.65 -8.67 16.35
C ALA A 48 -1.53 -7.54 15.31
N GLY A 49 -2.24 -7.62 14.20
CA GLY A 49 -2.24 -6.61 13.14
C GLY A 49 -2.76 -5.26 13.59
N ILE A 50 -3.86 -5.23 14.35
CA ILE A 50 -4.39 -3.98 14.94
C ILE A 50 -3.37 -3.38 15.93
N ALA A 51 -2.75 -4.21 16.78
CA ALA A 51 -1.74 -3.74 17.71
C ALA A 51 -0.50 -3.17 16.97
N ILE A 52 -0.06 -3.84 15.90
CA ILE A 52 1.04 -3.36 15.04
C ILE A 52 0.68 -2.02 14.37
N ALA A 53 -0.52 -1.90 13.79
CA ALA A 53 -0.97 -0.68 13.14
C ALA A 53 -0.99 0.51 14.11
N ILE A 54 -1.51 0.32 15.33
CA ILE A 54 -1.53 1.34 16.39
C ILE A 54 -0.10 1.65 16.88
N GLY A 55 0.74 0.63 17.05
CA GLY A 55 2.14 0.79 17.45
C GLY A 55 2.93 1.62 16.46
N ILE A 56 2.79 1.35 15.17
CA ILE A 56 3.39 2.12 14.07
C ILE A 56 2.88 3.57 14.06
N ALA A 57 1.56 3.77 14.20
CA ALA A 57 0.95 5.09 14.22
C ALA A 57 1.50 5.98 15.34
N ASN A 58 1.87 5.41 16.47
CA ASN A 58 2.37 6.16 17.62
C ASN A 58 3.89 6.37 17.63
N ASN A 59 4.66 5.39 17.16
CA ASN A 59 6.12 5.38 17.30
C ASN A 59 6.87 5.49 15.96
N GLY A 60 6.18 5.64 14.85
CA GLY A 60 6.76 5.55 13.50
C GLY A 60 7.87 6.57 13.21
N LYS A 61 7.86 7.75 13.85
CA LYS A 61 8.86 8.82 13.60
C LYS A 61 10.31 8.31 13.77
N LYS A 62 10.57 7.52 14.81
CA LYS A 62 11.91 6.97 15.09
C LYS A 62 12.38 5.96 14.03
N PHE A 63 11.44 5.25 13.39
CA PHE A 63 11.73 4.20 12.43
C PHE A 63 11.80 4.73 11.00
N PHE A 64 10.80 5.46 10.57
CA PHE A 64 10.64 5.80 9.16
C PHE A 64 11.60 6.85 8.62
N PHE A 65 12.16 7.71 9.50
CA PHE A 65 13.15 8.71 9.11
C PHE A 65 14.61 8.26 9.29
N ASN A 66 14.84 7.00 9.67
CA ASN A 66 16.18 6.45 9.84
C ASN A 66 16.61 5.67 8.57
N GLU A 67 17.48 6.27 7.77
CA GLU A 67 17.99 5.67 6.54
C GLU A 67 18.76 4.38 6.80
N ARG A 68 19.57 4.32 7.88
CA ARG A 68 20.32 3.09 8.23
C ARG A 68 19.38 1.95 8.56
N LEU A 69 18.30 2.24 9.29
CA LEU A 69 17.28 1.24 9.60
C LEU A 69 16.58 0.73 8.32
N LEU A 70 16.23 1.63 7.40
CA LEU A 70 15.65 1.26 6.11
C LEU A 70 16.59 0.31 5.34
N GLN A 71 17.88 0.63 5.28
CA GLN A 71 18.88 -0.20 4.62
C GLN A 71 19.01 -1.58 5.29
N ILE A 72 19.06 -1.63 6.62
CA ILE A 72 19.12 -2.87 7.39
C ILE A 72 17.88 -3.73 7.12
N VAL A 73 16.67 -3.16 7.21
CA VAL A 73 15.42 -3.85 6.95
C VAL A 73 15.36 -4.38 5.51
N TYR A 74 15.85 -3.58 4.54
CA TYR A 74 15.94 -4.02 3.15
C TYR A 74 16.93 -5.17 2.96
N VAL A 75 18.10 -5.12 3.58
CA VAL A 75 19.09 -6.22 3.54
C VAL A 75 18.50 -7.49 4.16
N ILE A 76 17.82 -7.38 5.31
CA ILE A 76 17.13 -8.51 5.93
C ILE A 76 16.08 -9.09 4.96
N LEU A 77 15.30 -8.25 4.29
CA LEU A 77 14.35 -8.69 3.27
C LEU A 77 15.04 -9.50 2.16
N ILE A 78 16.16 -9.00 1.61
CA ILE A 78 16.90 -9.70 0.57
C ILE A 78 17.42 -11.06 1.08
N LEU A 79 17.96 -11.11 2.29
CA LEU A 79 18.41 -12.37 2.91
C LEU A 79 17.25 -13.35 3.09
N LEU A 80 16.07 -12.90 3.50
CA LEU A 80 14.87 -13.73 3.60
C LEU A 80 14.40 -14.23 2.23
N LEU A 81 14.44 -13.39 1.19
CA LEU A 81 14.10 -13.79 -0.17
C LEU A 81 15.10 -14.84 -0.71
N LEU A 82 16.38 -14.73 -0.39
CA LEU A 82 17.38 -15.73 -0.73
C LEU A 82 17.19 -17.02 0.09
N PHE A 83 16.87 -16.90 1.38
CA PHE A 83 16.64 -18.06 2.26
C PHE A 83 15.47 -18.94 1.80
N VAL A 84 14.45 -18.34 1.16
CA VAL A 84 13.31 -19.09 0.61
C VAL A 84 13.73 -20.16 -0.40
N PHE A 85 14.84 -19.97 -1.16
CA PHE A 85 15.33 -20.95 -2.12
C PHE A 85 15.79 -22.27 -1.47
N THR A 86 16.12 -22.24 -0.17
CA THR A 86 16.51 -23.44 0.60
C THR A 86 15.31 -24.23 1.09
N GLN A 87 14.09 -23.67 1.01
CA GLN A 87 12.88 -24.31 1.50
C GLN A 87 12.27 -25.28 0.48
N SER A 88 11.56 -26.29 0.99
CA SER A 88 10.73 -27.17 0.15
C SER A 88 9.57 -26.37 -0.42
N GLY A 89 9.39 -26.42 -1.76
CA GLY A 89 8.32 -25.66 -2.44
C GLY A 89 6.91 -26.13 -2.03
N ILE A 90 6.01 -25.21 -1.86
CA ILE A 90 4.58 -25.47 -1.65
C ILE A 90 3.87 -25.16 -2.97
N LYS A 91 3.06 -26.10 -3.50
CA LYS A 91 2.30 -25.96 -4.76
C LYS A 91 3.15 -25.52 -5.97
N GLY A 92 4.39 -25.97 -6.04
CA GLY A 92 5.32 -25.67 -7.15
C GLY A 92 6.03 -24.31 -7.08
N ALA A 93 5.69 -23.46 -6.13
CA ALA A 93 6.40 -22.20 -5.87
C ALA A 93 7.22 -22.29 -4.57
N LYS A 94 8.46 -21.75 -4.61
CA LYS A 94 9.31 -21.63 -3.44
C LYS A 94 9.23 -20.17 -2.95
N SER A 95 8.12 -19.81 -2.30
CA SER A 95 7.86 -18.42 -1.87
C SER A 95 7.57 -18.30 -0.38
N TRP A 96 7.58 -19.43 0.35
CA TRP A 96 7.14 -19.51 1.75
C TRP A 96 8.22 -20.04 2.66
N ILE A 97 8.37 -19.43 3.81
CA ILE A 97 9.19 -19.91 4.93
C ILE A 97 8.24 -20.53 5.96
N ASN A 98 8.36 -21.82 6.22
CA ASN A 98 7.56 -22.50 7.23
C ASN A 98 8.16 -22.26 8.61
N LEU A 99 7.51 -21.47 9.44
CA LEU A 99 7.88 -21.19 10.84
C LEU A 99 7.18 -22.12 11.84
N ARG A 100 6.59 -23.25 11.38
CA ARG A 100 5.79 -24.22 12.13
C ARG A 100 4.45 -23.65 12.64
N ILE A 101 4.43 -22.44 13.17
CA ILE A 101 3.22 -21.76 13.66
C ILE A 101 2.45 -21.12 12.48
N PHE A 102 3.14 -20.51 11.55
CA PHE A 102 2.58 -19.91 10.33
C PHE A 102 3.59 -19.89 9.20
N ASN A 103 3.09 -19.70 7.98
CA ASN A 103 3.94 -19.54 6.80
C ASN A 103 4.21 -18.06 6.55
N LEU A 104 5.49 -17.68 6.54
CA LEU A 104 5.93 -16.33 6.21
C LEU A 104 6.24 -16.25 4.71
N GLN A 105 5.67 -15.24 4.03
CA GLN A 105 5.99 -14.92 2.64
C GLN A 105 6.76 -13.60 2.59
N PRO A 106 8.10 -13.63 2.40
CA PRO A 106 8.91 -12.42 2.43
C PRO A 106 8.54 -11.41 1.32
N SER A 107 8.09 -11.88 0.15
CA SER A 107 7.66 -11.01 -0.95
C SER A 107 6.42 -10.15 -0.62
N GLU A 108 5.58 -10.54 0.34
CA GLU A 108 4.51 -9.69 0.86
C GLU A 108 5.06 -8.48 1.59
N PHE A 109 6.07 -8.66 2.44
CA PHE A 109 6.73 -7.57 3.19
C PHE A 109 7.50 -6.63 2.27
N ALA A 110 8.00 -7.13 1.13
CA ALA A 110 8.69 -6.31 0.13
C ALA A 110 7.85 -5.10 -0.30
N LYS A 111 6.54 -5.27 -0.47
CA LYS A 111 5.63 -4.21 -0.93
C LYS A 111 5.65 -3.00 0.01
N VAL A 112 5.49 -3.19 1.31
CA VAL A 112 5.49 -2.09 2.30
C VAL A 112 6.87 -1.49 2.51
N ILE A 113 7.94 -2.29 2.43
CA ILE A 113 9.33 -1.81 2.51
C ILE A 113 9.67 -0.94 1.30
N LEU A 114 9.24 -1.32 0.09
CA LEU A 114 9.44 -0.53 -1.12
C LEU A 114 8.62 0.77 -1.11
N ILE A 115 7.41 0.77 -0.55
CA ILE A 115 6.62 2.00 -0.34
C ILE A 115 7.38 2.93 0.62
N TRP A 116 7.87 2.42 1.75
CA TRP A 116 8.67 3.20 2.69
C TRP A 116 9.93 3.76 2.03
N ALA A 117 10.70 2.94 1.33
CA ALA A 117 11.89 3.37 0.61
C ALA A 117 11.57 4.48 -0.40
N SER A 118 10.50 4.33 -1.16
CA SER A 118 10.07 5.34 -2.13
C SER A 118 9.72 6.66 -1.46
N ALA A 119 8.91 6.64 -0.40
CA ALA A 119 8.54 7.84 0.33
C ALA A 119 9.77 8.55 0.91
N PHE A 120 10.74 7.77 1.45
CA PHE A 120 11.97 8.29 2.01
C PHE A 120 12.87 8.93 0.94
N TYR A 121 13.17 8.23 -0.14
CA TYR A 121 14.09 8.72 -1.17
C TYR A 121 13.47 9.83 -2.02
N TYR A 122 12.17 9.78 -2.31
CA TYR A 122 11.49 10.87 -3.02
C TYR A 122 11.47 12.17 -2.22
N GLN A 123 11.33 12.10 -0.89
CA GLN A 123 11.49 13.29 -0.04
C GLN A 123 12.96 13.74 0.01
N LYS A 124 13.91 12.83 0.19
CA LYS A 124 15.34 13.14 0.33
C LYS A 124 15.89 13.86 -0.91
N PHE A 125 15.46 13.45 -2.10
CA PHE A 125 15.95 13.97 -3.38
C PHE A 125 14.97 14.92 -4.07
N LYS A 126 13.98 15.48 -3.36
CA LYS A 126 12.94 16.35 -3.93
C LYS A 126 13.50 17.57 -4.69
N ASP A 127 14.63 18.13 -4.22
CA ASP A 127 15.26 19.32 -4.80
C ASP A 127 16.35 18.96 -5.83
N SER A 128 16.59 17.68 -6.05
CA SER A 128 17.56 17.21 -7.05
C SER A 128 17.04 17.47 -8.46
N LYS A 129 17.82 18.16 -9.28
CA LYS A 129 17.55 18.30 -10.72
C LYS A 129 17.86 17.02 -11.50
N ASP A 130 18.60 16.08 -10.91
CA ASP A 130 18.93 14.82 -11.53
C ASP A 130 17.86 13.75 -11.23
N TRP A 131 17.03 13.50 -12.24
CA TRP A 131 15.98 12.46 -12.17
C TRP A 131 16.56 11.07 -11.85
N LYS A 132 17.84 10.80 -12.18
CA LYS A 132 18.49 9.52 -11.87
C LYS A 132 18.61 9.32 -10.36
N GLN A 133 18.99 10.36 -9.61
CA GLN A 133 19.07 10.26 -8.15
C GLN A 133 17.69 10.00 -7.52
N LEU A 134 16.64 10.62 -8.06
CA LEU A 134 15.29 10.48 -7.54
C LEU A 134 14.75 9.04 -7.68
N TYR A 135 15.00 8.40 -8.83
CA TYR A 135 14.39 7.09 -9.13
C TYR A 135 15.34 5.91 -8.98
N MET A 136 16.65 6.10 -9.05
CA MET A 136 17.63 5.01 -9.07
C MET A 136 17.54 4.12 -7.83
N TYR A 137 17.41 4.71 -6.63
CA TYR A 137 17.32 3.93 -5.40
C TYR A 137 16.02 3.12 -5.31
N PRO A 138 14.81 3.71 -5.34
CA PRO A 138 13.57 2.94 -5.20
C PRO A 138 13.34 1.95 -6.36
N MET A 139 13.69 2.34 -7.60
CA MET A 139 13.55 1.44 -8.76
C MET A 139 14.60 0.33 -8.75
N GLY A 140 15.84 0.62 -8.34
CA GLY A 140 16.89 -0.40 -8.19
C GLY A 140 16.53 -1.42 -7.11
N MET A 141 16.01 -0.95 -5.97
CA MET A 141 15.50 -1.82 -4.90
C MET A 141 14.33 -2.70 -5.40
N MET A 142 13.38 -2.11 -6.12
CA MET A 142 12.28 -2.85 -6.74
C MET A 142 12.79 -3.90 -7.75
N ALA A 143 13.72 -3.52 -8.63
CA ALA A 143 14.24 -4.43 -9.65
C ALA A 143 14.93 -5.66 -9.03
N LEU A 144 15.75 -5.47 -7.99
CA LEU A 144 16.39 -6.58 -7.28
C LEU A 144 15.37 -7.50 -6.63
N VAL A 145 14.38 -6.95 -5.91
CA VAL A 145 13.28 -7.74 -5.32
C VAL A 145 12.52 -8.49 -6.40
N SER A 146 12.14 -7.82 -7.50
CA SER A 146 11.38 -8.44 -8.59
C SER A 146 12.14 -9.58 -9.26
N ILE A 147 13.45 -9.44 -9.48
CA ILE A 147 14.29 -10.52 -10.02
C ILE A 147 14.28 -11.73 -9.08
N LEU A 148 14.50 -11.53 -7.78
CA LEU A 148 14.51 -12.61 -6.80
C LEU A 148 13.15 -13.32 -6.72
N VAL A 149 12.04 -12.57 -6.74
CA VAL A 149 10.67 -13.13 -6.70
C VAL A 149 10.31 -13.84 -8.01
N LEU A 150 10.79 -13.34 -9.17
CA LEU A 150 10.66 -14.07 -10.44
C LEU A 150 11.37 -15.43 -10.41
N MET A 151 12.54 -15.50 -9.80
CA MET A 151 13.27 -16.77 -9.63
C MET A 151 12.54 -17.74 -8.68
N GLN A 152 11.62 -17.26 -7.83
CA GLN A 152 10.73 -18.06 -6.97
C GLN A 152 9.44 -18.51 -7.68
N PRO A 153 9.32 -18.40 -8.96
CA PRO A 153 8.22 -18.39 -9.92
C PRO A 153 6.89 -17.78 -9.40
N ASP A 154 6.95 -16.64 -8.71
CA ASP A 154 5.78 -15.93 -8.19
C ASP A 154 5.46 -14.68 -9.04
N PHE A 155 4.88 -14.91 -10.23
CA PHE A 155 4.54 -13.84 -11.18
C PHE A 155 3.49 -12.87 -10.65
N GLY A 156 2.52 -13.36 -9.87
CA GLY A 156 1.45 -12.53 -9.32
C GLY A 156 2.00 -11.42 -8.44
N THR A 157 2.87 -11.78 -7.52
CA THR A 157 3.51 -10.81 -6.60
C THR A 157 4.44 -9.85 -7.34
N VAL A 158 5.18 -10.31 -8.36
CA VAL A 158 6.01 -9.42 -9.20
C VAL A 158 5.16 -8.41 -9.93
N MET A 159 4.10 -8.85 -10.60
CA MET A 159 3.19 -7.98 -11.35
C MET A 159 2.60 -6.88 -10.45
N ILE A 160 2.11 -7.25 -9.28
CA ILE A 160 1.59 -6.29 -8.28
C ILE A 160 2.67 -5.32 -7.84
N THR A 161 3.87 -5.81 -7.50
CA THR A 161 4.98 -4.98 -7.01
C THR A 161 5.44 -3.98 -8.06
N VAL A 162 5.64 -4.42 -9.29
CA VAL A 162 6.07 -3.56 -10.40
C VAL A 162 4.98 -2.53 -10.74
N LEU A 163 3.71 -2.95 -10.84
CA LEU A 163 2.59 -2.05 -11.12
C LEU A 163 2.42 -1.01 -10.03
N MET A 164 2.48 -1.41 -8.77
CA MET A 164 2.39 -0.53 -7.60
C MET A 164 3.51 0.53 -7.62
N MET A 165 4.75 0.10 -7.81
CA MET A 165 5.91 1.00 -7.82
C MET A 165 5.90 1.93 -9.03
N TRP A 166 5.46 1.44 -10.18
CA TRP A 166 5.28 2.27 -11.37
C TRP A 166 4.21 3.34 -11.15
N LEU A 167 3.03 2.98 -10.64
CA LEU A 167 1.97 3.95 -10.33
C LEU A 167 2.44 4.97 -9.29
N LEU A 168 3.17 4.55 -8.25
CA LEU A 168 3.72 5.46 -7.25
C LEU A 168 4.74 6.42 -7.87
N ALA A 169 5.61 5.95 -8.76
CA ALA A 169 6.56 6.81 -9.47
C ALA A 169 5.85 7.86 -10.34
N LEU A 170 4.71 7.54 -10.97
CA LEU A 170 3.94 8.52 -11.75
C LEU A 170 3.45 9.70 -10.90
N THR A 171 3.23 9.51 -9.59
CA THR A 171 2.77 10.59 -8.68
C THR A 171 3.87 11.60 -8.34
N THR A 172 5.13 11.32 -8.65
CA THR A 172 6.28 12.16 -8.31
C THR A 172 6.63 13.22 -9.36
N GLY A 173 5.82 13.36 -10.41
CA GLY A 173 6.04 14.36 -11.46
C GLY A 173 6.95 13.89 -12.59
N PHE A 174 6.90 12.62 -12.95
CA PHE A 174 7.59 12.06 -14.14
C PHE A 174 7.39 12.95 -15.36
N SER A 175 8.41 13.05 -16.20
CA SER A 175 8.29 13.77 -17.48
C SER A 175 7.14 13.16 -18.31
N LYS A 176 6.39 14.01 -19.02
CA LYS A 176 5.27 13.57 -19.89
C LYS A 176 5.70 12.47 -20.86
N ARG A 177 6.97 12.50 -21.32
CA ARG A 177 7.54 11.46 -22.20
C ARG A 177 7.69 10.11 -21.46
N ALA A 178 8.21 10.12 -20.24
CA ALA A 178 8.37 8.90 -19.44
C ALA A 178 7.00 8.28 -19.10
N ILE A 179 5.98 9.09 -18.78
CA ILE A 179 4.60 8.63 -18.56
C ILE A 179 4.07 7.96 -19.83
N LYS A 180 4.25 8.59 -21.01
CA LYS A 180 3.78 8.02 -22.28
C LYS A 180 4.45 6.68 -22.58
N TYR A 181 5.78 6.60 -22.51
CA TYR A 181 6.50 5.36 -22.83
C TYR A 181 6.22 4.24 -21.81
N SER A 182 6.15 4.56 -20.53
CA SER A 182 5.82 3.57 -19.50
C SER A 182 4.36 3.11 -19.59
N GLY A 183 3.43 4.00 -19.96
CA GLY A 183 2.04 3.64 -20.24
C GLY A 183 1.92 2.70 -21.45
N VAL A 184 2.65 2.98 -22.53
CA VAL A 184 2.72 2.08 -23.70
C VAL A 184 3.31 0.72 -23.30
N ALA A 185 4.40 0.70 -22.53
CA ALA A 185 5.00 -0.55 -22.05
C ALA A 185 4.04 -1.36 -21.18
N PHE A 186 3.25 -0.70 -20.32
CA PHE A 186 2.22 -1.35 -19.52
C PHE A 186 1.11 -1.95 -20.38
N VAL A 187 0.61 -1.19 -21.37
CA VAL A 187 -0.40 -1.70 -22.33
C VAL A 187 0.12 -2.89 -23.11
N ILE A 188 1.37 -2.84 -23.58
CA ILE A 188 2.01 -3.98 -24.25
C ILE A 188 2.10 -5.19 -23.31
N GLY A 189 2.52 -4.98 -22.05
CA GLY A 189 2.59 -6.04 -21.03
C GLY A 189 1.21 -6.65 -20.72
N TYR A 190 0.16 -5.84 -20.68
CA TYR A 190 -1.21 -6.33 -20.52
C TYR A 190 -1.68 -7.08 -21.77
N LEU A 191 -1.43 -6.57 -22.95
CA LEU A 191 -1.76 -7.26 -24.22
C LEU A 191 -0.99 -8.58 -24.37
N PHE A 192 0.20 -8.69 -23.75
CA PHE A 192 0.94 -9.95 -23.69
C PHE A 192 0.14 -11.08 -23.03
N THR A 193 -0.75 -10.75 -22.06
CA THR A 193 -1.62 -11.75 -21.44
C THR A 193 -2.65 -12.33 -22.41
N TYR A 194 -2.92 -11.66 -23.54
CA TYR A 194 -3.83 -12.12 -24.62
C TYR A 194 -3.10 -12.75 -25.79
N LEU A 195 -1.78 -13.03 -25.67
CA LEU A 195 -1.06 -13.73 -26.72
C LEU A 195 -1.68 -15.10 -26.99
N PRO A 196 -1.74 -15.54 -28.26
CA PRO A 196 -2.22 -16.90 -28.60
C PRO A 196 -1.42 -17.95 -27.83
N ILE A 197 -2.13 -18.96 -27.37
CA ILE A 197 -1.58 -20.11 -26.62
C ILE A 197 -0.43 -20.76 -27.37
N SER A 198 -0.54 -20.83 -28.71
CA SER A 198 0.51 -21.34 -29.59
C SER A 198 1.85 -20.60 -29.45
N ILE A 199 1.85 -19.36 -28.97
CA ILE A 199 3.08 -18.59 -28.69
C ILE A 199 3.50 -18.79 -27.24
N ILE A 200 2.57 -18.77 -26.30
CA ILE A 200 2.85 -18.87 -24.85
C ILE A 200 3.56 -20.19 -24.52
N GLN A 201 3.21 -21.29 -25.17
CA GLN A 201 3.81 -22.60 -24.93
C GLN A 201 5.29 -22.70 -25.33
N TYR A 202 5.81 -21.81 -26.20
CA TYR A 202 7.25 -21.76 -26.58
C TYR A 202 8.06 -20.87 -25.65
N LEU A 203 7.41 -20.12 -24.73
CA LEU A 203 8.11 -19.31 -23.77
C LEU A 203 8.64 -20.17 -22.60
N PRO A 204 9.72 -19.78 -21.93
CA PRO A 204 10.35 -20.55 -20.86
C PRO A 204 9.52 -20.51 -19.55
N PHE A 205 8.20 -20.69 -19.66
CA PHE A 205 7.29 -20.76 -18.53
C PHE A 205 7.14 -22.19 -18.02
N LYS A 206 6.95 -22.32 -16.70
CA LYS A 206 6.62 -23.61 -16.11
C LYS A 206 5.19 -24.01 -16.46
N ALA A 207 4.91 -25.31 -16.54
CA ALA A 207 3.61 -25.85 -16.93
C ALA A 207 2.44 -25.21 -16.14
N TYR A 208 2.58 -24.98 -14.83
CA TYR A 208 1.52 -24.36 -14.04
C TYR A 208 1.26 -22.88 -14.41
N GLN A 209 2.29 -22.15 -14.89
CA GLN A 209 2.16 -20.77 -15.35
C GLN A 209 1.42 -20.69 -16.67
N VAL A 210 1.81 -21.59 -17.60
CA VAL A 210 1.08 -21.76 -18.87
C VAL A 210 -0.38 -22.12 -18.59
N GLY A 211 -0.65 -23.03 -17.66
CA GLY A 211 -1.99 -23.37 -17.24
C GLY A 211 -2.83 -22.17 -16.76
N ARG A 212 -2.24 -21.24 -16.01
CA ARG A 212 -2.94 -20.01 -15.58
C ARG A 212 -3.30 -19.06 -16.73
N PHE A 213 -2.45 -18.97 -17.76
CA PHE A 213 -2.78 -18.23 -18.97
C PHE A 213 -3.87 -18.94 -19.78
N LEU A 214 -3.80 -20.26 -19.88
CA LEU A 214 -4.84 -21.09 -20.54
C LEU A 214 -6.21 -20.89 -19.89
N SER A 215 -6.28 -21.02 -18.57
CA SER A 215 -7.53 -20.87 -17.83
C SER A 215 -8.09 -19.44 -17.87
N PHE A 216 -7.24 -18.45 -18.07
CA PHE A 216 -7.66 -17.05 -18.26
C PHE A 216 -8.33 -16.84 -19.62
N HIS A 217 -7.81 -17.46 -20.70
CA HIS A 217 -8.39 -17.33 -22.04
C HIS A 217 -9.71 -18.08 -22.18
N ASN A 218 -9.75 -19.34 -21.77
CA ASN A 218 -10.95 -20.15 -21.75
C ASN A 218 -10.87 -21.18 -20.61
N PRO A 219 -11.48 -20.89 -19.44
CA PRO A 219 -11.45 -21.82 -18.32
C PRO A 219 -12.16 -23.14 -18.63
N TRP A 220 -13.08 -23.16 -19.62
CA TRP A 220 -13.86 -24.33 -19.99
C TRP A 220 -13.06 -25.38 -20.77
N ASP A 221 -11.89 -25.05 -21.32
CA ASP A 221 -11.02 -25.99 -22.01
C ASP A 221 -10.30 -26.95 -21.05
N ASP A 222 -10.15 -26.52 -19.74
CA ASP A 222 -9.54 -27.35 -18.70
C ASP A 222 -10.43 -27.39 -17.45
N THR A 223 -11.53 -28.13 -17.55
CA THR A 223 -12.54 -28.21 -16.49
C THR A 223 -12.09 -29.01 -15.25
N SER A 224 -10.93 -29.68 -15.29
CA SER A 224 -10.41 -30.52 -14.20
C SER A 224 -9.09 -29.99 -13.62
N GLY A 225 -8.42 -29.04 -14.31
CA GLY A 225 -7.14 -28.47 -13.90
C GLY A 225 -7.25 -27.03 -13.42
N VAL A 226 -6.47 -26.12 -14.01
CA VAL A 226 -6.39 -24.72 -13.56
C VAL A 226 -7.69 -23.96 -13.85
N GLY A 227 -8.42 -24.29 -14.93
CA GLY A 227 -9.73 -23.72 -15.26
C GLY A 227 -10.82 -24.07 -14.23
N TYR A 228 -10.69 -25.21 -13.56
CA TYR A 228 -11.64 -25.66 -12.55
C TYR A 228 -11.90 -24.60 -11.46
N GLN A 229 -10.85 -23.98 -10.93
CA GLN A 229 -10.97 -22.97 -9.87
C GLN A 229 -11.80 -21.75 -10.34
N SER A 230 -11.56 -21.25 -11.57
CA SER A 230 -12.33 -20.15 -12.15
C SER A 230 -13.81 -20.52 -12.33
N ILE A 231 -14.06 -21.73 -12.89
CA ILE A 231 -15.42 -22.22 -13.13
C ILE A 231 -16.20 -22.34 -11.82
N GLN A 232 -15.60 -22.92 -10.78
CA GLN A 232 -16.26 -23.03 -9.47
C GLN A 232 -16.50 -21.66 -8.82
N GLY A 233 -15.60 -20.68 -9.03
CA GLY A 233 -15.82 -19.31 -8.63
C GLY A 233 -17.02 -18.66 -9.34
N PHE A 234 -17.16 -18.85 -10.65
CA PHE A 234 -18.32 -18.34 -11.41
C PHE A 234 -19.62 -19.01 -10.98
N LEU A 235 -19.58 -20.32 -10.75
CA LEU A 235 -20.75 -21.07 -10.25
C LEU A 235 -21.19 -20.61 -8.87
N ALA A 236 -20.22 -20.29 -7.96
CA ALA A 236 -20.52 -19.72 -6.67
C ALA A 236 -21.29 -18.39 -6.81
N LEU A 237 -20.76 -17.45 -7.62
CA LEU A 237 -21.40 -16.15 -7.84
C LEU A 237 -22.79 -16.29 -8.50
N ALA A 238 -22.90 -17.16 -9.51
CA ALA A 238 -24.17 -17.40 -10.21
C ALA A 238 -25.23 -17.99 -9.27
N ARG A 239 -24.84 -18.92 -8.40
CA ARG A 239 -25.74 -19.55 -7.43
C ARG A 239 -26.24 -18.57 -6.36
N GLY A 240 -25.38 -17.67 -5.89
CA GLY A 240 -25.74 -16.70 -4.87
C GLY A 240 -26.78 -15.66 -5.33
N GLY A 241 -26.81 -15.35 -6.61
CA GLY A 241 -27.74 -14.35 -7.16
C GLY A 241 -27.66 -13.01 -6.41
N LEU A 242 -28.80 -12.36 -6.21
CA LEU A 242 -28.83 -11.04 -5.54
C LEU A 242 -28.72 -11.13 -4.02
N THR A 243 -29.39 -12.09 -3.40
CA THR A 243 -29.63 -12.16 -1.93
C THR A 243 -28.83 -13.26 -1.23
N GLY A 244 -28.16 -14.13 -2.00
CA GLY A 244 -27.40 -15.27 -1.47
C GLY A 244 -28.28 -16.48 -1.12
N THR A 245 -27.61 -17.58 -0.80
CA THR A 245 -28.22 -18.85 -0.38
C THR A 245 -28.38 -18.96 1.14
N GLY A 246 -27.87 -17.99 1.89
CA GLY A 246 -27.81 -17.97 3.35
C GLY A 246 -26.38 -18.25 3.88
N LEU A 247 -26.06 -17.66 5.03
CA LEU A 247 -24.77 -17.86 5.70
C LEU A 247 -24.55 -19.35 5.99
N SER A 248 -23.35 -19.84 5.76
CA SER A 248 -22.95 -21.25 5.88
C SER A 248 -23.61 -22.23 4.90
N SER A 249 -24.36 -21.75 3.90
CA SER A 249 -25.09 -22.59 2.92
C SER A 249 -24.37 -22.78 1.59
N SER A 250 -23.13 -22.32 1.47
CA SER A 250 -22.32 -22.52 0.25
C SER A 250 -22.04 -24.00 0.01
N ILE A 251 -22.28 -24.47 -1.20
CA ILE A 251 -21.86 -25.80 -1.67
C ILE A 251 -20.39 -25.74 -2.11
N GLN A 252 -19.95 -24.62 -2.66
CA GLN A 252 -18.61 -24.51 -3.22
C GLN A 252 -17.51 -24.68 -2.15
N LYS A 253 -17.76 -24.26 -0.91
CA LYS A 253 -16.83 -24.46 0.21
C LYS A 253 -16.65 -25.91 0.67
N THR A 254 -17.56 -26.80 0.27
CA THR A 254 -17.52 -28.22 0.69
C THR A 254 -16.52 -29.06 -0.12
N GLY A 255 -15.50 -28.43 -0.67
CA GLY A 255 -14.39 -29.06 -1.39
C GLY A 255 -14.43 -28.88 -2.90
N PHE A 256 -15.48 -28.27 -3.46
CA PHE A 256 -15.54 -27.98 -4.88
C PHE A 256 -14.66 -26.80 -5.29
N LEU A 257 -14.63 -25.70 -4.51
CA LEU A 257 -13.81 -24.53 -4.81
C LEU A 257 -12.47 -24.63 -4.05
N PRO A 258 -11.34 -24.83 -4.75
CA PRO A 258 -10.02 -24.73 -4.14
C PRO A 258 -9.76 -23.30 -3.61
N GLU A 259 -9.03 -23.19 -2.51
CA GLU A 259 -8.64 -21.90 -1.93
C GLU A 259 -9.82 -20.95 -1.64
N ALA A 260 -10.98 -21.51 -1.27
CA ALA A 260 -12.20 -20.78 -1.01
C ALA A 260 -12.07 -19.73 0.12
N HIS A 261 -11.21 -19.98 1.11
CA HIS A 261 -10.99 -19.10 2.26
C HIS A 261 -9.79 -18.13 2.06
N THR A 262 -9.02 -18.26 1.00
CA THR A 262 -7.86 -17.42 0.68
C THR A 262 -8.18 -16.45 -0.45
N ASP A 263 -7.79 -16.74 -1.67
CA ASP A 263 -7.90 -15.85 -2.84
C ASP A 263 -9.30 -15.81 -3.48
N PHE A 264 -10.16 -16.81 -3.22
CA PHE A 264 -11.53 -16.86 -3.72
C PHE A 264 -12.62 -16.62 -2.65
N ILE A 265 -12.27 -16.00 -1.53
CA ILE A 265 -13.24 -15.75 -0.45
C ILE A 265 -14.45 -14.93 -0.91
N LEU A 266 -14.24 -13.98 -1.85
CA LEU A 266 -15.31 -13.14 -2.38
C LEU A 266 -16.35 -13.96 -3.17
N ALA A 267 -15.96 -15.09 -3.76
CA ALA A 267 -16.89 -16.04 -4.38
C ALA A 267 -17.84 -16.66 -3.34
N ILE A 268 -17.30 -17.04 -2.16
CA ILE A 268 -18.11 -17.57 -1.06
C ILE A 268 -19.02 -16.50 -0.45
N VAL A 269 -18.51 -15.28 -0.29
CA VAL A 269 -19.34 -14.12 0.12
C VAL A 269 -20.51 -13.98 -0.88
N GLY A 270 -20.22 -14.05 -2.19
CA GLY A 270 -21.25 -13.96 -3.23
C GLY A 270 -22.25 -15.10 -3.18
N GLU A 271 -21.81 -16.34 -2.98
CA GLU A 271 -22.71 -17.50 -2.89
C GLU A 271 -23.60 -17.44 -1.65
N GLU A 272 -23.04 -17.11 -0.47
CA GLU A 272 -23.78 -17.15 0.78
C GLU A 272 -24.63 -15.89 1.02
N LEU A 273 -24.09 -14.70 0.75
CA LEU A 273 -24.73 -13.43 1.08
C LEU A 273 -25.25 -12.65 -0.13
N GLY A 274 -24.94 -13.12 -1.34
CA GLY A 274 -25.41 -12.55 -2.59
C GLY A 274 -24.65 -11.30 -3.05
N PHE A 275 -24.99 -10.85 -4.26
CA PHE A 275 -24.35 -9.75 -4.94
C PHE A 275 -24.48 -8.42 -4.17
N ILE A 276 -25.59 -8.16 -3.48
CA ILE A 276 -25.82 -6.92 -2.73
C ILE A 276 -24.75 -6.75 -1.64
N ILE A 277 -24.46 -7.82 -0.88
CA ILE A 277 -23.45 -7.75 0.19
C ILE A 277 -22.02 -7.69 -0.40
N VAL A 278 -21.75 -8.42 -1.48
CA VAL A 278 -20.46 -8.28 -2.20
C VAL A 278 -20.25 -6.83 -2.60
N TRP A 279 -21.23 -6.20 -3.22
CA TRP A 279 -21.15 -4.80 -3.65
C TRP A 279 -20.91 -3.85 -2.47
N LEU A 280 -21.66 -4.02 -1.35
CA LEU A 280 -21.48 -3.22 -0.15
C LEU A 280 -20.07 -3.33 0.43
N VAL A 281 -19.53 -4.55 0.53
CA VAL A 281 -18.16 -4.79 1.02
C VAL A 281 -17.13 -4.13 0.12
N LEU A 282 -17.29 -4.24 -1.21
CA LEU A 282 -16.42 -3.58 -2.16
C LEU A 282 -16.51 -2.04 -2.08
N VAL A 283 -17.71 -1.49 -1.92
CA VAL A 283 -17.90 -0.05 -1.70
C VAL A 283 -17.15 0.42 -0.47
N VAL A 284 -17.24 -0.30 0.66
CA VAL A 284 -16.51 0.04 1.89
C VAL A 284 -14.99 -0.05 1.69
N LEU A 285 -14.51 -1.09 1.00
CA LEU A 285 -13.09 -1.27 0.70
C LEU A 285 -12.57 -0.14 -0.22
N PHE A 286 -13.26 0.15 -1.31
CA PHE A 286 -12.87 1.22 -2.22
C PHE A 286 -13.03 2.61 -1.61
N PHE A 287 -14.02 2.81 -0.74
CA PHE A 287 -14.14 4.04 0.04
C PHE A 287 -12.91 4.26 0.93
N LEU A 288 -12.40 3.23 1.61
CA LEU A 288 -11.16 3.32 2.39
C LEU A 288 -9.98 3.76 1.50
N ILE A 289 -9.83 3.14 0.33
CA ILE A 289 -8.75 3.45 -0.61
C ILE A 289 -8.86 4.90 -1.12
N LEU A 290 -10.04 5.32 -1.55
CA LEU A 290 -10.29 6.67 -2.03
C LEU A 290 -10.13 7.71 -0.91
N TYR A 291 -10.51 7.37 0.31
CA TYR A 291 -10.32 8.23 1.47
C TYR A 291 -8.84 8.43 1.80
N ILE A 292 -8.01 7.38 1.68
CA ILE A 292 -6.56 7.48 1.81
C ILE A 292 -5.98 8.41 0.73
N PHE A 293 -6.39 8.27 -0.54
CA PHE A 293 -5.96 9.15 -1.62
C PHE A 293 -6.41 10.59 -1.40
N TRP A 294 -7.65 10.79 -0.96
CA TRP A 294 -8.15 12.11 -0.63
C TRP A 294 -7.33 12.78 0.48
N LYS A 295 -7.02 12.06 1.56
CA LYS A 295 -6.14 12.56 2.64
C LYS A 295 -4.73 12.86 2.15
N ALA A 296 -4.17 12.05 1.26
CA ALA A 296 -2.83 12.25 0.72
C ALA A 296 -2.68 13.59 -0.03
N GLN A 297 -3.74 14.07 -0.68
CA GLN A 297 -3.71 15.35 -1.41
C GLN A 297 -3.49 16.56 -0.48
N PHE A 298 -3.96 16.49 0.75
CA PHE A 298 -3.85 17.57 1.73
C PHE A 298 -2.57 17.51 2.58
N CYS A 299 -1.75 16.45 2.44
CA CYS A 299 -0.48 16.34 3.13
C CYS A 299 0.50 17.40 2.63
N LYS A 300 1.09 18.18 3.54
CA LYS A 300 2.15 19.15 3.28
C LYS A 300 3.53 18.48 3.26
N SER A 301 3.74 17.50 4.11
CA SER A 301 4.95 16.69 4.09
C SER A 301 4.94 15.75 2.87
N LEU A 302 5.97 15.83 2.03
CA LEU A 302 6.13 14.94 0.85
C LEU A 302 6.26 13.48 1.28
N PHE A 303 6.95 13.22 2.38
CA PHE A 303 7.05 11.87 2.94
C PHE A 303 5.67 11.28 3.24
N SER A 304 4.85 12.01 3.99
CA SER A 304 3.50 11.60 4.35
C SER A 304 2.63 11.38 3.12
N ARG A 305 2.73 12.29 2.14
CA ARG A 305 2.00 12.20 0.87
C ARG A 305 2.34 10.91 0.12
N TYR A 306 3.64 10.64 -0.11
CA TYR A 306 4.06 9.45 -0.86
C TYR A 306 3.80 8.16 -0.10
N LEU A 307 3.88 8.18 1.23
CA LEU A 307 3.55 7.02 2.05
C LEU A 307 2.05 6.66 1.93
N CYS A 308 1.16 7.66 2.04
CA CYS A 308 -0.28 7.47 1.86
C CYS A 308 -0.62 7.04 0.42
N LEU A 309 -0.04 7.69 -0.60
CA LEU A 309 -0.25 7.30 -2.00
C LEU A 309 0.23 5.87 -2.27
N GLY A 310 1.41 5.51 -1.78
CA GLY A 310 1.96 4.16 -1.95
C GLY A 310 1.07 3.08 -1.34
N VAL A 311 0.57 3.30 -0.12
CA VAL A 311 -0.36 2.37 0.53
C VAL A 311 -1.71 2.33 -0.19
N GLY A 312 -2.27 3.47 -0.58
CA GLY A 312 -3.51 3.51 -1.36
C GLY A 312 -3.40 2.75 -2.68
N ILE A 313 -2.28 2.94 -3.40
CA ILE A 313 -1.98 2.20 -4.65
C ILE A 313 -1.80 0.70 -4.37
N PHE A 314 -1.10 0.33 -3.30
CA PHE A 314 -0.94 -1.08 -2.90
C PHE A 314 -2.30 -1.75 -2.68
N LEU A 315 -3.17 -1.17 -1.88
CA LEU A 315 -4.50 -1.70 -1.63
C LEU A 315 -5.34 -1.76 -2.89
N LEU A 316 -5.29 -0.73 -3.75
CA LEU A 316 -6.01 -0.67 -5.02
C LEU A 316 -5.58 -1.79 -5.97
N VAL A 317 -4.27 -1.93 -6.19
CA VAL A 317 -3.72 -2.92 -7.13
C VAL A 317 -3.98 -4.34 -6.63
N GLN A 318 -3.73 -4.61 -5.35
CA GLN A 318 -3.94 -5.95 -4.79
C GLN A 318 -5.41 -6.36 -4.82
N SER A 319 -6.33 -5.46 -4.46
CA SER A 319 -7.78 -5.71 -4.54
C SER A 319 -8.24 -5.86 -5.98
N GLY A 320 -7.77 -4.99 -6.88
CA GLY A 320 -8.12 -5.03 -8.29
C GLY A 320 -7.68 -6.33 -8.97
N VAL A 321 -6.48 -6.82 -8.67
CA VAL A 321 -5.97 -8.10 -9.21
C VAL A 321 -6.77 -9.29 -8.67
N ASN A 322 -7.10 -9.32 -7.37
CA ASN A 322 -7.91 -10.40 -6.78
C ASN A 322 -9.32 -10.44 -7.37
N ILE A 323 -10.01 -9.29 -7.39
CA ILE A 323 -11.38 -9.18 -7.94
C ILE A 323 -11.35 -9.47 -9.45
N GLY A 324 -10.36 -8.94 -10.16
CA GLY A 324 -10.19 -9.19 -11.59
C GLY A 324 -9.98 -10.67 -11.93
N ALA A 325 -9.22 -11.39 -11.10
CA ALA A 325 -9.02 -12.83 -11.25
C ALA A 325 -10.33 -13.62 -11.01
N LEU A 326 -11.11 -13.25 -9.99
CA LEU A 326 -12.42 -13.87 -9.74
C LEU A 326 -13.42 -13.63 -10.88
N LEU A 327 -13.39 -12.45 -11.50
CA LEU A 327 -14.28 -12.08 -12.60
C LEU A 327 -13.78 -12.54 -13.99
N GLY A 328 -12.62 -13.20 -14.06
CA GLY A 328 -12.02 -13.61 -15.33
C GLY A 328 -11.45 -12.45 -16.16
N LEU A 329 -11.18 -11.29 -15.53
CA LEU A 329 -10.56 -10.12 -16.17
C LEU A 329 -9.03 -10.12 -16.06
N ALA A 330 -8.48 -10.98 -15.21
CA ALA A 330 -7.04 -11.16 -14.99
C ALA A 330 -6.74 -12.66 -14.74
N PRO A 331 -5.53 -13.13 -15.03
CA PRO A 331 -5.11 -14.48 -14.66
C PRO A 331 -5.14 -14.66 -13.13
N ILE A 332 -5.43 -15.89 -12.67
CA ILE A 332 -5.41 -16.22 -11.23
C ILE A 332 -3.99 -16.07 -10.70
N THR A 333 -3.79 -15.18 -9.73
CA THR A 333 -2.50 -14.89 -9.14
C THR A 333 -2.28 -15.55 -7.78
N GLY A 334 -3.35 -15.96 -7.08
CA GLY A 334 -3.28 -16.49 -5.73
C GLY A 334 -3.01 -15.43 -4.66
N VAL A 335 -3.30 -14.16 -4.97
CA VAL A 335 -3.07 -13.03 -4.05
C VAL A 335 -4.36 -12.77 -3.26
N PRO A 336 -4.30 -12.76 -1.92
CA PRO A 336 -5.48 -12.58 -1.08
C PRO A 336 -6.04 -11.16 -1.15
N LEU A 337 -7.36 -11.04 -0.98
CA LEU A 337 -8.07 -9.76 -0.87
C LEU A 337 -7.74 -9.11 0.50
N PRO A 338 -7.24 -7.86 0.53
CA PRO A 338 -6.87 -7.20 1.77
C PRO A 338 -7.99 -7.20 2.82
N PHE A 339 -7.63 -7.49 4.07
CA PHE A 339 -8.49 -7.52 5.27
C PHE A 339 -9.55 -8.63 5.30
N LEU A 340 -9.96 -9.17 4.16
CA LEU A 340 -11.09 -10.11 4.02
C LEU A 340 -10.64 -11.57 3.93
N SER A 341 -9.54 -11.83 3.19
CA SER A 341 -9.03 -13.18 2.96
C SER A 341 -8.22 -13.72 4.14
N TYR A 342 -8.23 -15.06 4.30
CA TYR A 342 -7.30 -15.74 5.18
C TYR A 342 -5.87 -15.62 4.65
N GLY A 343 -4.95 -15.18 5.51
CA GLY A 343 -3.53 -15.09 5.15
C GLY A 343 -2.73 -14.34 6.21
N GLY A 344 -1.94 -15.07 7.02
CA GLY A 344 -1.18 -14.47 8.12
C GLY A 344 -0.24 -13.36 7.66
N SER A 345 0.65 -13.64 6.69
CA SER A 345 1.61 -12.65 6.17
C SER A 345 0.93 -11.48 5.48
N SER A 346 -0.06 -11.74 4.62
CA SER A 346 -0.77 -10.71 3.88
C SER A 346 -1.60 -9.80 4.80
N PHE A 347 -2.24 -10.37 5.83
CA PHE A 347 -3.00 -9.58 6.81
C PHE A 347 -2.07 -8.68 7.64
N ILE A 348 -0.93 -9.20 8.12
CA ILE A 348 0.07 -8.42 8.87
C ILE A 348 0.65 -7.30 7.98
N VAL A 349 0.97 -7.58 6.73
CA VAL A 349 1.46 -6.57 5.78
C VAL A 349 0.41 -5.48 5.52
N SER A 350 -0.85 -5.85 5.32
CA SER A 350 -1.95 -4.89 5.17
C SER A 350 -2.15 -4.06 6.45
N SER A 351 -1.96 -4.65 7.63
CA SER A 351 -2.01 -3.93 8.91
C SER A 351 -0.84 -2.96 9.09
N ILE A 352 0.37 -3.35 8.69
CA ILE A 352 1.54 -2.46 8.65
C ILE A 352 1.24 -1.28 7.72
N ALA A 353 0.69 -1.54 6.53
CA ALA A 353 0.32 -0.52 5.57
C ALA A 353 -0.69 0.50 6.15
N ILE A 354 -1.74 0.04 6.82
CA ILE A 354 -2.68 0.92 7.54
C ILE A 354 -1.96 1.71 8.65
N GLY A 355 -1.08 1.07 9.42
CA GLY A 355 -0.25 1.74 10.43
C GLY A 355 0.61 2.85 9.83
N MET A 356 1.19 2.63 8.65
CA MET A 356 1.97 3.62 7.90
C MET A 356 1.11 4.83 7.51
N VAL A 357 -0.11 4.63 7.05
CA VAL A 357 -1.05 5.73 6.73
C VAL A 357 -1.43 6.51 7.99
N LEU A 358 -1.79 5.81 9.07
CA LEU A 358 -2.14 6.47 10.33
C LEU A 358 -0.97 7.29 10.90
N PHE A 359 0.24 6.76 10.80
CA PHE A 359 1.45 7.49 11.16
C PHE A 359 1.66 8.72 10.26
N ALA A 360 1.60 8.55 8.94
CA ALA A 360 1.82 9.60 7.97
C ALA A 360 0.88 10.80 8.20
N LEU A 361 -0.42 10.53 8.42
CA LEU A 361 -1.41 11.57 8.68
C LEU A 361 -1.21 12.26 10.04
N LYS A 362 -0.73 11.54 11.06
CA LYS A 362 -0.39 12.12 12.36
C LYS A 362 0.84 13.02 12.23
N TYR A 363 1.90 12.51 11.60
CA TYR A 363 3.13 13.25 11.38
C TYR A 363 2.90 14.52 10.53
N ASP A 364 2.05 14.44 9.50
CA ASP A 364 1.74 15.59 8.67
C ASP A 364 1.07 16.73 9.46
N LYS A 365 0.19 16.40 10.41
CA LYS A 365 -0.40 17.40 11.31
C LYS A 365 0.66 18.08 12.18
N GLU A 366 1.55 17.30 12.79
CA GLU A 366 2.67 17.83 13.58
C GLU A 366 3.56 18.74 12.72
N TYR A 367 3.86 18.33 11.49
CA TYR A 367 4.65 19.09 10.52
C TYR A 367 3.97 20.42 10.12
N GLN A 368 2.65 20.41 9.91
CA GLN A 368 1.87 21.63 9.62
C GLN A 368 1.88 22.60 10.80
N GLU A 369 1.78 22.12 12.04
CA GLU A 369 1.87 22.95 13.25
C GLU A 369 3.27 23.56 13.41
N GLU A 370 4.33 22.79 13.15
CA GLU A 370 5.71 23.31 13.16
C GLU A 370 5.91 24.45 12.14
N ILE A 371 5.37 24.30 10.93
CA ILE A 371 5.42 25.35 9.89
C ILE A 371 4.68 26.62 10.36
N LYS A 372 3.45 26.46 10.88
CA LYS A 372 2.66 27.60 11.37
C LYS A 372 3.38 28.35 12.47
N ASN A 373 4.00 27.64 13.42
CA ASN A 373 4.74 28.25 14.50
C ASN A 373 5.99 28.99 14.00
N LYS A 374 6.69 28.45 12.99
CA LYS A 374 7.83 29.14 12.36
C LYS A 374 7.40 30.42 11.64
N ILE A 375 6.27 30.39 10.92
CA ILE A 375 5.73 31.58 10.23
C ILE A 375 5.42 32.67 11.27
N ARG A 376 4.68 32.33 12.33
CA ARG A 376 4.35 33.29 13.41
C ARG A 376 5.58 33.86 14.07
N MET A 377 6.61 33.04 14.32
CA MET A 377 7.87 33.53 14.91
C MET A 377 8.58 34.49 13.96
N ASN A 378 8.59 34.22 12.65
CA ASN A 378 9.19 35.14 11.68
C ASN A 378 8.42 36.46 11.58
N GLU A 379 7.07 36.39 11.57
CA GLU A 379 6.20 37.56 11.58
C GLU A 379 6.52 38.46 12.82
N PHE A 380 6.59 37.83 13.98
CA PHE A 380 6.93 38.55 15.24
C PHE A 380 8.32 39.20 15.21
N ILE A 381 9.33 38.54 14.63
CA ILE A 381 10.69 39.09 14.48
C ILE A 381 10.66 40.31 13.54
N LEU A 382 9.92 40.23 12.43
CA LEU A 382 9.80 41.34 11.48
C LEU A 382 9.11 42.56 12.13
N GLU A 383 8.02 42.35 12.88
CA GLU A 383 7.36 43.43 13.65
C GLU A 383 8.29 44.10 14.67
N GLU A 384 9.08 43.29 15.38
CA GLU A 384 10.06 43.81 16.36
C GLU A 384 11.21 44.60 15.72
N ASP A 385 11.63 44.18 14.52
CA ASP A 385 12.67 44.89 13.77
C ASP A 385 12.12 46.19 13.15
N GLU A 386 10.88 46.22 12.65
CA GLU A 386 10.22 47.46 12.20
C GLU A 386 10.02 48.46 13.35
N GLU A 387 9.59 48.01 14.54
CA GLU A 387 9.46 48.89 15.71
C GLU A 387 10.83 49.51 16.14
N LYS A 388 11.90 48.72 16.02
CA LYS A 388 13.26 49.24 16.32
C LYS A 388 13.73 50.26 15.29
N GLU A 389 13.46 50.04 14.00
CA GLU A 389 13.79 51.00 12.93
C GLU A 389 13.05 52.34 13.14
N ILE A 390 11.73 52.27 13.40
CA ILE A 390 10.92 53.47 13.68
C ILE A 390 11.48 54.23 14.91
N SER A 391 11.78 53.53 15.99
CA SER A 391 12.33 54.15 17.21
C SER A 391 13.70 54.79 16.96
N GLN A 392 14.54 54.22 16.09
CA GLN A 392 15.82 54.82 15.69
C GLN A 392 15.66 56.07 14.81
N GLU A 393 14.68 56.05 13.89
CA GLU A 393 14.35 57.19 13.07
C GLU A 393 13.81 58.36 13.91
N GLU A 394 12.92 58.11 14.88
CA GLU A 394 12.41 59.12 15.81
C GLU A 394 13.53 59.73 16.65
N GLN A 395 14.47 58.91 17.18
CA GLN A 395 15.63 59.42 17.91
C GLN A 395 16.56 60.26 17.05
N LEU A 396 16.77 59.91 15.78
CA LEU A 396 17.57 60.71 14.85
C LEU A 396 16.90 62.04 14.52
N GLU A 397 15.56 62.09 14.37
CA GLU A 397 14.81 63.33 14.19
C GLU A 397 14.92 64.23 15.42
N GLU A 398 14.76 63.69 16.64
CA GLU A 398 14.92 64.51 17.86
C GLU A 398 16.33 65.10 18.00
N VAL A 399 17.38 64.31 17.72
CA VAL A 399 18.77 64.80 17.75
C VAL A 399 18.99 65.85 16.66
N THR A 400 18.40 65.69 15.48
CA THR A 400 18.53 66.65 14.38
C THR A 400 17.84 67.97 14.72
N VAL A 401 16.68 67.98 15.35
CA VAL A 401 15.97 69.17 15.83
C VAL A 401 16.78 69.83 16.89
N GLN A 402 17.38 69.17 17.88
CA GLN A 402 18.21 69.74 18.90
C GLN A 402 19.47 70.44 18.33
N LEU A 403 20.10 69.84 17.33
CA LEU A 403 21.25 70.43 16.65
C LEU A 403 20.91 71.74 15.89
N ILE A 404 19.70 71.78 15.29
CA ILE A 404 19.24 73.01 14.62
C ILE A 404 18.93 74.09 15.58
N ASP A 405 18.30 73.80 16.72
CA ASP A 405 18.02 74.77 17.78
C ASP A 405 19.33 75.33 18.42
N GLU A 406 20.36 74.47 18.62
CA GLU A 406 21.68 74.88 19.08
C GLU A 406 22.40 75.79 18.04
N GLU A 407 22.30 75.51 16.73
CA GLU A 407 22.89 76.38 15.71
C GLU A 407 22.14 77.76 15.58
N GLU A 408 20.81 77.76 15.78
CA GLU A 408 20.08 79.04 15.83
C GLU A 408 20.45 79.93 17.05
N ASP A 409 20.58 79.31 18.21
CA ASP A 409 21.01 80.04 19.43
C ASP A 409 22.48 80.62 19.34
N GLU A 410 23.42 79.82 18.74
CA GLU A 410 24.78 80.33 18.49
C GLU A 410 24.77 81.44 17.43
N HIS A 411 23.86 81.44 16.45
CA HIS A 411 23.75 82.55 15.47
C HIS A 411 23.14 83.81 16.06
N GLU A 412 22.23 83.74 17.05
CA GLU A 412 21.68 84.87 17.75
C GLU A 412 22.74 85.54 18.73
N GLU A 413 23.59 84.76 19.36
CA GLU A 413 24.67 85.27 20.19
C GLU A 413 25.76 86.01 19.38
N ILE A 414 26.02 85.62 18.11
CA ILE A 414 27.04 86.26 17.25
C ILE A 414 26.50 87.55 16.58
N THR A 415 25.18 87.69 16.43
CA THR A 415 24.59 88.88 15.78
C THR A 415 24.06 89.96 16.72
N GLY A 416 24.03 89.67 18.03
CA GLY A 416 23.54 90.58 19.10
C GLY A 416 24.60 91.32 19.90
N GLY A 417 25.93 91.29 19.53
CA GLY A 417 27.03 91.95 20.20
C GLY A 417 27.50 93.25 19.53
#